data_cd760fe81d2e8f128005fdd72d6b34d7
#
_entry.id   cd760fe81d2e8f128005fdd72d6b34d7
#
_cell.length_a   1.000
_cell.length_b   1.000
_cell.length_c   1.000
_cell.angle_alpha   90.00
_cell.angle_beta   90.00
_cell.angle_gamma   90.00
#
_symmetry.space_group_name_H-M   'P 1'
#
loop_
_entity.id
_entity.type
_entity.pdbx_description
1 polymer ?
#
loop_
_entity_poly.entity_id
_entity_poly.type
_entity_poly.pdbx_seq_one_letter_code
_entity_poly.pdbx_strand_id
1 'polypeptide(L)'
;MSAAALFRVEKDLLGTLEVPAEAYYGIQTLRALNNFRLSGVPLAHYPKLVVALAMVKQAAADANRELGHLPTDKHAAISEACARIIRGEFHDQFVVDMIQGGAGTSTNMNANEVIANIALEAMGHAKGCLLYTSDAADDTPC
;
A
#
# COMPACT_ATOMS: atom_id res chain seq x y z
N MET A 1 29.98 -5.60 -7.53
CA MET A 1 28.87 -5.28 -6.63
C MET A 1 27.97 -4.30 -7.37
N SER A 2 26.78 -4.72 -7.78
CA SER A 2 25.81 -3.82 -8.41
C SER A 2 25.28 -2.89 -7.32
N ALA A 3 25.40 -1.57 -7.51
CA ALA A 3 24.73 -0.61 -6.64
C ALA A 3 23.24 -0.88 -6.71
N ALA A 4 22.61 -1.21 -5.59
CA ALA A 4 21.16 -1.33 -5.54
C ALA A 4 20.55 -0.01 -6.04
N ALA A 5 19.56 -0.08 -6.92
CA ALA A 5 18.90 1.10 -7.42
C ALA A 5 18.29 1.85 -6.22
N LEU A 6 18.58 3.15 -6.08
CA LEU A 6 18.07 3.99 -4.99
C LEU A 6 16.56 4.24 -5.13
N PHE A 7 16.04 4.14 -6.37
CA PHE A 7 14.65 4.39 -6.73
C PHE A 7 14.14 3.31 -7.68
N ARG A 8 12.82 3.08 -7.64
CA ARG A 8 12.08 2.34 -8.64
C ARG A 8 11.10 3.28 -9.33
N VAL A 9 10.84 3.08 -10.61
CA VAL A 9 9.88 3.88 -11.37
C VAL A 9 8.51 3.22 -11.28
N GLU A 10 7.53 3.97 -10.81
CA GLU A 10 6.13 3.58 -10.84
C GLU A 10 5.34 4.51 -11.76
N LYS A 11 4.21 4.03 -12.28
CA LYS A 11 3.35 4.76 -13.20
C LYS A 11 1.89 4.69 -12.75
N ASP A 12 1.20 5.82 -12.85
CA ASP A 12 -0.25 5.92 -12.70
C ASP A 12 -0.87 6.73 -13.88
N LEU A 13 -2.13 7.12 -13.76
CA LEU A 13 -2.83 7.90 -14.79
C LEU A 13 -2.24 9.31 -14.98
N LEU A 14 -1.52 9.84 -14.01
CA LEU A 14 -0.87 11.16 -14.05
C LEU A 14 0.56 11.12 -14.59
N GLY A 15 1.10 9.93 -14.86
CA GLY A 15 2.45 9.73 -15.37
C GLY A 15 3.34 8.95 -14.40
N THR A 16 4.66 9.05 -14.60
CA THR A 16 5.67 8.31 -13.84
C THR A 16 6.26 9.15 -12.70
N LEU A 17 6.63 8.47 -11.60
CA LEU A 17 7.45 9.03 -10.52
C LEU A 17 8.49 8.00 -10.08
N GLU A 18 9.60 8.51 -9.55
CA GLU A 18 10.63 7.73 -8.87
C GLU A 18 10.26 7.59 -7.39
N VAL A 19 9.92 6.35 -6.99
CA VAL A 19 9.62 6.00 -5.60
C VAL A 19 10.88 5.40 -4.98
N PRO A 20 11.23 5.72 -3.71
CA PRO A 20 12.39 5.09 -3.07
C PRO A 20 12.30 3.56 -3.12
N ALA A 21 13.37 2.88 -3.54
CA ALA A 21 13.34 1.44 -3.78
C ALA A 21 12.98 0.63 -2.53
N GLU A 22 13.43 1.10 -1.35
CA GLU A 22 13.16 0.44 -0.07
C GLU A 22 11.75 0.68 0.47
N ALA A 23 11.05 1.73 0.01
CA ALA A 23 9.71 2.05 0.50
C ALA A 23 8.69 0.97 0.14
N TYR A 24 7.77 0.68 1.06
CA TYR A 24 6.61 -0.17 0.80
C TYR A 24 5.37 0.63 0.36
N TYR A 25 5.34 1.94 0.56
CA TYR A 25 4.35 2.78 -0.12
C TYR A 25 4.72 2.97 -1.60
N GLY A 26 3.75 3.42 -2.40
CA GLY A 26 3.91 3.58 -3.85
C GLY A 26 3.68 5.00 -4.33
N ILE A 27 3.39 5.11 -5.63
CA ILE A 27 3.27 6.38 -6.36
C ILE A 27 2.13 7.27 -5.83
N GLN A 28 0.98 6.69 -5.44
CA GLN A 28 -0.15 7.47 -4.94
C GLN A 28 0.18 8.12 -3.59
N THR A 29 0.83 7.38 -2.71
CA THR A 29 1.34 7.91 -1.44
C THR A 29 2.37 9.00 -1.68
N LEU A 30 3.31 8.80 -2.61
CA LEU A 30 4.31 9.81 -2.93
C LEU A 30 3.68 11.10 -3.47
N ARG A 31 2.65 11.00 -4.32
CA ARG A 31 1.88 12.19 -4.76
C ARG A 31 1.20 12.89 -3.59
N ALA A 32 0.60 12.13 -2.66
CA ALA A 32 -0.01 12.71 -1.47
C ALA A 32 1.00 13.45 -0.59
N LEU A 33 2.20 12.89 -0.40
CA LEU A 33 3.29 13.55 0.32
C LEU A 33 3.71 14.87 -0.33
N ASN A 34 3.69 14.94 -1.66
CA ASN A 34 4.03 16.16 -2.39
C ASN A 34 2.92 17.22 -2.31
N ASN A 35 1.65 16.79 -2.23
CA ASN A 35 0.49 17.68 -2.30
C ASN A 35 -0.02 18.12 -0.92
N PHE A 36 0.08 17.26 0.11
CA PHE A 36 -0.56 17.47 1.41
C PHE A 36 0.48 17.41 2.53
N ARG A 37 1.05 18.55 2.87
CA ARG A 37 1.93 18.74 4.03
C ARG A 37 1.30 19.77 4.96
N LEU A 38 0.22 19.40 5.64
CA LEU A 38 -0.59 20.34 6.42
C LEU A 38 -0.19 20.37 7.88
N SER A 39 -0.16 19.22 8.55
CA SER A 39 0.17 19.13 9.98
C SER A 39 1.62 18.74 10.24
N GLY A 40 2.26 18.08 9.29
CA GLY A 40 3.59 17.47 9.47
C GLY A 40 3.56 16.21 10.36
N VAL A 41 2.36 15.72 10.74
CA VAL A 41 2.19 14.50 11.53
C VAL A 41 1.75 13.36 10.63
N PRO A 42 2.58 12.31 10.43
CA PRO A 42 2.23 11.18 9.61
C PRO A 42 1.24 10.23 10.30
N LEU A 43 0.52 9.43 9.51
CA LEU A 43 -0.38 8.38 10.04
C LEU A 43 0.33 7.41 10.99
N ALA A 44 1.61 7.13 10.76
CA ALA A 44 2.44 6.29 11.63
C ALA A 44 2.44 6.73 13.11
N HIS A 45 2.15 8.02 13.37
CA HIS A 45 1.99 8.54 14.74
C HIS A 45 0.79 7.93 15.47
N TYR A 46 -0.15 7.35 14.74
CA TYR A 46 -1.38 6.74 15.27
C TYR A 46 -1.39 5.23 15.03
N PRO A 47 -0.61 4.41 15.76
CA PRO A 47 -0.46 2.99 15.48
C PRO A 47 -1.79 2.22 15.54
N LYS A 48 -2.73 2.62 16.38
CA LYS A 48 -4.06 2.00 16.44
C LYS A 48 -4.88 2.25 15.17
N LEU A 49 -4.71 3.42 14.53
CA LEU A 49 -5.35 3.72 13.24
C LEU A 49 -4.74 2.85 12.14
N VAL A 50 -3.42 2.69 12.11
CA VAL A 50 -2.72 1.82 11.16
C VAL A 50 -3.20 0.38 11.28
N VAL A 51 -3.32 -0.14 12.51
CA VAL A 51 -3.87 -1.47 12.79
C VAL A 51 -5.31 -1.58 12.31
N ALA A 52 -6.16 -0.59 12.57
CA ALA A 52 -7.56 -0.60 12.13
C ALA A 52 -7.69 -0.62 10.60
N LEU A 53 -6.85 0.14 9.89
CA LEU A 53 -6.79 0.11 8.43
C LEU A 53 -6.44 -1.30 7.91
N ALA A 54 -5.44 -1.96 8.50
CA ALA A 54 -5.06 -3.32 8.13
C ALA A 54 -6.20 -4.32 8.41
N MET A 55 -6.90 -4.20 9.54
CA MET A 55 -8.07 -5.05 9.85
C MET A 55 -9.20 -4.89 8.84
N VAL A 56 -9.51 -3.66 8.41
CA VAL A 56 -10.52 -3.39 7.38
C VAL A 56 -10.12 -4.03 6.05
N LYS A 57 -8.84 -3.90 5.65
CA LYS A 57 -8.36 -4.52 4.41
C LYS A 57 -8.34 -6.04 4.49
N GLN A 58 -8.03 -6.62 5.64
CA GLN A 58 -8.14 -8.06 5.87
C GLN A 58 -9.59 -8.53 5.68
N ALA A 59 -10.55 -7.88 6.33
CA ALA A 59 -11.96 -8.23 6.22
C ALA A 59 -12.48 -8.11 4.78
N ALA A 60 -12.04 -7.08 4.04
CA ALA A 60 -12.39 -6.93 2.63
C ALA A 60 -11.80 -8.05 1.76
N ALA A 61 -10.55 -8.45 2.01
CA ALA A 61 -9.91 -9.56 1.31
C ALA A 61 -10.63 -10.89 1.59
N ASP A 62 -11.03 -11.14 2.84
CA ASP A 62 -11.78 -12.33 3.23
C ASP A 62 -13.14 -12.40 2.50
N ALA A 63 -13.88 -11.28 2.50
CA ALA A 63 -15.16 -11.20 1.81
C ALA A 63 -15.01 -11.40 0.29
N ASN A 64 -14.03 -10.78 -0.34
CA ASN A 64 -13.77 -10.93 -1.77
C ASN A 64 -13.37 -12.36 -2.15
N ARG A 65 -12.63 -13.05 -1.27
CA ARG A 65 -12.33 -14.47 -1.46
C ARG A 65 -13.58 -15.33 -1.39
N GLU A 66 -14.44 -15.12 -0.39
CA GLU A 66 -15.70 -15.86 -0.23
C GLU A 66 -16.63 -15.67 -1.44
N LEU A 67 -16.66 -14.47 -2.02
CA LEU A 67 -17.42 -14.15 -3.21
C LEU A 67 -16.77 -14.64 -4.52
N GLY A 68 -15.57 -15.21 -4.45
CA GLY A 68 -14.84 -15.70 -5.63
C GLY A 68 -14.17 -14.61 -6.46
N HIS A 69 -14.06 -13.38 -5.95
CA HIS A 69 -13.42 -12.25 -6.64
C HIS A 69 -11.91 -12.17 -6.40
N LEU A 70 -11.40 -12.85 -5.39
CA LEU A 70 -9.98 -12.85 -5.03
C LEU A 70 -9.42 -14.27 -5.06
N PRO A 71 -8.39 -14.56 -5.90
CA PRO A 71 -7.72 -15.85 -5.92
C PRO A 71 -7.10 -16.21 -4.56
N THR A 72 -7.04 -17.50 -4.25
CA THR A 72 -6.61 -17.98 -2.93
C THR A 72 -5.16 -17.63 -2.59
N ASP A 73 -4.26 -17.68 -3.56
CA ASP A 73 -2.85 -17.32 -3.40
C ASP A 73 -2.67 -15.84 -3.08
N LYS A 74 -3.38 -14.97 -3.80
CA LYS A 74 -3.40 -13.52 -3.54
C LYS A 74 -4.01 -13.22 -2.18
N HIS A 75 -5.14 -13.86 -1.84
CA HIS A 75 -5.75 -13.72 -0.52
C HIS A 75 -4.76 -14.07 0.59
N ALA A 76 -4.05 -15.20 0.48
CA ALA A 76 -3.08 -15.62 1.50
C ALA A 76 -1.95 -14.60 1.69
N ALA A 77 -1.42 -14.04 0.59
CA ALA A 77 -0.37 -13.03 0.64
C ALA A 77 -0.86 -11.71 1.27
N ILE A 78 -2.08 -11.25 0.91
CA ILE A 78 -2.69 -10.05 1.51
C ILE A 78 -2.97 -10.26 2.99
N SER A 79 -3.49 -11.43 3.36
CA SER A 79 -3.79 -11.77 4.76
C SER A 79 -2.54 -11.76 5.62
N GLU A 80 -1.44 -12.34 5.14
CA GLU A 80 -0.17 -12.30 5.87
C GLU A 80 0.38 -10.86 5.95
N ALA A 81 0.28 -10.08 4.88
CA ALA A 81 0.67 -8.66 4.90
C ALA A 81 -0.10 -7.87 5.97
N CYS A 82 -1.42 -8.03 6.02
CA CYS A 82 -2.27 -7.41 7.04
C CYS A 82 -1.89 -7.87 8.45
N ALA A 83 -1.67 -9.17 8.65
CA ALA A 83 -1.27 -9.73 9.94
C ALA A 83 0.06 -9.15 10.43
N ARG A 84 1.05 -8.94 9.55
CA ARG A 84 2.33 -8.31 9.89
C ARG A 84 2.15 -6.87 10.35
N ILE A 85 1.32 -6.09 9.66
CA ILE A 85 1.00 -4.71 10.06
C ILE A 85 0.27 -4.69 11.41
N ILE A 86 -0.67 -5.60 11.65
CA ILE A 86 -1.40 -5.72 12.92
C ILE A 86 -0.43 -6.04 14.08
N ARG A 87 0.62 -6.82 13.82
CA ARG A 87 1.69 -7.10 14.82
C ARG A 87 2.63 -5.93 15.05
N GLY A 88 2.52 -4.83 14.31
CA GLY A 88 3.33 -3.62 14.47
C GLY A 88 4.47 -3.46 13.45
N GLU A 89 4.56 -4.32 12.45
CA GLU A 89 5.55 -4.19 11.38
C GLU A 89 5.10 -3.12 10.37
N PHE A 90 6.04 -2.46 9.69
CA PHE A 90 5.81 -1.49 8.59
C PHE A 90 5.01 -0.24 8.95
N HIS A 91 4.82 0.08 10.23
CA HIS A 91 4.07 1.26 10.62
C HIS A 91 4.73 2.56 10.13
N ASP A 92 6.05 2.58 10.02
CA ASP A 92 6.86 3.65 9.46
C ASP A 92 6.58 3.94 7.98
N GLN A 93 5.90 3.03 7.27
CA GLN A 93 5.51 3.16 5.87
C GLN A 93 4.18 3.91 5.67
N PHE A 94 3.46 4.22 6.77
CA PHE A 94 2.23 5.01 6.75
C PHE A 94 2.58 6.49 6.93
N VAL A 95 3.06 7.08 5.85
CA VAL A 95 3.79 8.36 5.84
C VAL A 95 2.94 9.57 5.45
N VAL A 96 1.71 9.37 4.93
CA VAL A 96 0.84 10.50 4.57
C VAL A 96 0.47 11.33 5.79
N ASP A 97 0.30 12.64 5.59
CA ASP A 97 -0.15 13.56 6.65
C ASP A 97 -1.50 13.11 7.22
N MET A 98 -1.67 13.22 8.52
CA MET A 98 -2.92 12.87 9.18
C MET A 98 -4.11 13.72 8.72
N ILE A 99 -3.85 14.94 8.28
CA ILE A 99 -4.87 15.83 7.70
C ILE A 99 -4.86 15.66 6.19
N GLN A 100 -5.97 15.18 5.65
CA GLN A 100 -6.15 14.91 4.24
C GLN A 100 -7.23 15.81 3.66
N GLY A 101 -7.03 16.24 2.42
CA GLY A 101 -8.08 16.86 1.63
C GLY A 101 -9.12 15.83 1.15
N GLY A 102 -10.38 16.23 1.05
CA GLY A 102 -11.45 15.37 0.55
C GLY A 102 -11.85 14.23 1.50
N ALA A 103 -12.11 13.05 0.95
CA ALA A 103 -12.68 11.90 1.66
C ALA A 103 -11.64 10.93 2.26
N GLY A 104 -10.39 11.36 2.44
CA GLY A 104 -9.34 10.50 3.03
C GLY A 104 -8.73 9.48 2.05
N THR A 105 -8.84 9.72 0.75
CA THR A 105 -8.34 8.81 -0.29
C THR A 105 -6.84 8.51 -0.12
N SER A 106 -6.00 9.50 0.20
CA SER A 106 -4.57 9.30 0.38
C SER A 106 -4.24 8.34 1.53
N THR A 107 -5.00 8.40 2.63
CA THR A 107 -4.88 7.44 3.73
C THR A 107 -5.21 6.02 3.27
N ASN A 108 -6.30 5.86 2.52
CA ASN A 108 -6.69 4.57 1.97
C ASN A 108 -5.64 4.04 0.98
N MET A 109 -5.12 4.88 0.09
CA MET A 109 -4.11 4.48 -0.88
C MET A 109 -2.78 4.14 -0.23
N ASN A 110 -2.38 4.86 0.81
CA ASN A 110 -1.18 4.50 1.59
C ASN A 110 -1.30 3.08 2.16
N ALA A 111 -2.43 2.73 2.77
CA ALA A 111 -2.67 1.38 3.28
C ALA A 111 -2.68 0.34 2.15
N ASN A 112 -3.35 0.61 1.03
CA ASN A 112 -3.41 -0.29 -0.12
C ASN A 112 -2.02 -0.59 -0.68
N GLU A 113 -1.21 0.45 -0.92
CA GLU A 113 0.12 0.31 -1.52
C GLU A 113 1.08 -0.45 -0.59
N VAL A 114 1.08 -0.15 0.71
CA VAL A 114 1.93 -0.86 1.68
C VAL A 114 1.55 -2.34 1.75
N ILE A 115 0.27 -2.66 1.89
CA ILE A 115 -0.21 -4.05 1.93
C ILE A 115 0.11 -4.78 0.62
N ALA A 116 -0.12 -4.12 -0.53
CA ALA A 116 0.16 -4.70 -1.83
C ALA A 116 1.65 -5.02 -2.01
N ASN A 117 2.53 -4.10 -1.65
CA ASN A 117 3.98 -4.31 -1.80
C ASN A 117 4.53 -5.37 -0.85
N ILE A 118 4.00 -5.50 0.37
CA ILE A 118 4.36 -6.61 1.27
C ILE A 118 3.90 -7.94 0.67
N ALA A 119 2.67 -8.00 0.15
CA ALA A 119 2.14 -9.20 -0.48
C ALA A 119 2.90 -9.59 -1.75
N LEU A 120 3.26 -8.63 -2.61
CA LEU A 120 4.07 -8.85 -3.82
C LEU A 120 5.42 -9.44 -3.48
N GLU A 121 6.13 -8.88 -2.50
CA GLU A 121 7.42 -9.39 -2.06
C GLU A 121 7.31 -10.82 -1.52
N ALA A 122 6.28 -11.12 -0.72
CA ALA A 122 6.01 -12.47 -0.23
C ALA A 122 5.73 -13.49 -1.35
N MET A 123 5.19 -13.03 -2.48
CA MET A 123 4.95 -13.85 -3.67
C MET A 123 6.17 -13.90 -4.63
N GLY A 124 7.28 -13.24 -4.29
CA GLY A 124 8.48 -13.21 -5.12
C GLY A 124 8.43 -12.19 -6.27
N HIS A 125 7.51 -11.23 -6.23
CA HIS A 125 7.40 -10.15 -7.22
C HIS A 125 8.10 -8.89 -6.74
N ALA A 126 8.47 -8.03 -7.69
CA ALA A 126 9.01 -6.71 -7.38
C ALA A 126 7.93 -5.78 -6.80
N LYS A 127 8.32 -4.93 -5.84
CA LYS A 127 7.46 -3.85 -5.36
C LYS A 127 7.08 -2.92 -6.52
N GLY A 128 5.85 -2.39 -6.49
CA GLY A 128 5.32 -1.52 -7.54
C GLY A 128 4.75 -2.27 -8.76
N CYS A 129 4.74 -3.60 -8.75
CA CYS A 129 4.07 -4.37 -9.79
C CYS A 129 2.55 -4.17 -9.70
N LEU A 130 1.91 -3.85 -10.83
CA LEU A 130 0.49 -3.46 -10.92
C LEU A 130 -0.51 -4.57 -10.57
N LEU A 131 -0.07 -5.76 -10.14
CA LEU A 131 -0.97 -6.87 -9.76
C LEU A 131 -1.97 -6.51 -8.65
N TYR A 132 -1.72 -5.44 -7.87
CA TYR A 132 -2.47 -5.12 -6.66
C TYR A 132 -2.76 -3.63 -6.46
N THR A 133 -2.37 -2.75 -7.39
CA THR A 133 -2.40 -1.30 -7.16
C THR A 133 -3.73 -0.63 -7.46
N SER A 134 -4.70 -1.36 -7.98
CA SER A 134 -6.06 -0.86 -8.09
C SER A 134 -6.95 -1.40 -6.99
N ASP A 135 -7.91 -0.60 -6.59
CA ASP A 135 -9.09 -1.04 -5.86
C ASP A 135 -9.54 -2.38 -6.46
N ALA A 136 -10.00 -3.34 -5.65
CA ALA A 136 -10.37 -4.70 -6.06
C ALA A 136 -11.36 -4.79 -7.24
N ALA A 137 -11.60 -3.69 -7.94
CA ALA A 137 -12.50 -3.52 -9.07
C ALA A 137 -11.82 -3.28 -10.43
N ASP A 138 -10.49 -3.12 -10.51
CA ASP A 138 -9.84 -2.78 -11.78
C ASP A 138 -8.69 -3.75 -12.11
N ASP A 139 -9.01 -4.73 -12.97
CA ASP A 139 -8.10 -5.72 -13.53
C ASP A 139 -7.19 -5.08 -14.58
N THR A 140 -5.93 -4.80 -14.23
CA THR A 140 -4.88 -4.63 -15.23
C THR A 140 -3.70 -5.54 -14.94
N PRO A 141 -3.34 -6.43 -15.88
CA PRO A 141 -2.24 -7.39 -15.70
C PRO A 141 -0.86 -6.72 -15.71
N CYS A 142 0.08 -7.33 -15.03
CA CYS A 142 1.50 -7.08 -15.24
C CYS A 142 1.94 -7.50 -16.62
#